data_82857bf95bf94a45767b43ccee3a80aa
#
_entry.id   82857bf95bf94a45767b43ccee3a80aa
#
_cell.length_a   1.000
_cell.length_b   1.000
_cell.length_c   1.000
_cell.angle_alpha   90.00
_cell.angle_beta   90.00
_cell.angle_gamma   90.00
#
_symmetry.space_group_name_H-M   'P 1'
#
loop_
_entity.id
_entity.type
_entity.pdbx_description
1 polymer ?
#
loop_
_entity_poly.entity_id
_entity_poly.type
_entity_poly.pdbx_seq_one_letter_code
_entity_poly.pdbx_strand_id
1 'polypeptide(L)' 'MTDKQLKQAKSQLPQGERFNCAYSAYEGGIRLISKKADGTETRYKVIFDADGNVNIERF' A
#
# COMPACT_ATOMS: atom_id res chain seq x y z
N MET A 1 0.48 -9.09 4.48
CA MET A 1 1.72 -8.40 4.90
C MET A 1 1.91 -8.57 6.39
N THR A 2 3.18 -8.63 6.81
CA THR A 2 3.51 -8.58 8.23
C THR A 2 3.32 -7.16 8.76
N ASP A 3 3.33 -7.00 10.09
CA ASP A 3 3.22 -5.68 10.71
C ASP A 3 4.35 -4.76 10.26
N LYS A 4 5.56 -5.30 10.13
CA LYS A 4 6.72 -4.56 9.65
C LYS A 4 6.52 -4.09 8.21
N GLN A 5 6.03 -4.97 7.35
CA GLN A 5 5.76 -4.65 5.95
C GLN A 5 4.67 -3.61 5.83
N LEU A 6 3.62 -3.70 6.64
CA LEU A 6 2.56 -2.73 6.64
C LEU A 6 3.07 -1.33 7.05
N LYS A 7 3.93 -1.28 8.06
CA LYS A 7 4.57 -0.03 8.46
C LYS A 7 5.39 0.57 7.33
N GLN A 8 6.15 -0.26 6.62
CA GLN A 8 6.95 0.18 5.47
C GLN A 8 6.05 0.77 4.39
N ALA A 9 4.96 0.10 4.07
CA ALA A 9 4.01 0.58 3.06
C ALA A 9 3.40 1.92 3.48
N LYS A 10 2.94 2.03 4.72
CA LYS A 10 2.35 3.27 5.23
C LYS A 10 3.32 4.44 5.17
N SER A 11 4.59 4.20 5.46
CA SER A 11 5.61 5.26 5.48
C SER A 11 5.88 5.83 4.10
N GLN A 12 5.52 5.12 3.04
CA GLN A 12 5.73 5.55 1.66
C GLN A 12 4.55 6.30 1.07
N LEU A 13 3.43 6.38 1.79
CA LEU A 13 2.27 7.12 1.31
C LEU A 13 2.58 8.61 1.24
N PRO A 14 2.12 9.30 0.18
CA PRO A 14 2.29 10.75 0.09
C PRO A 14 1.61 11.47 1.25
N GLN A 15 2.11 12.67 1.52
CA GLN A 15 1.54 13.51 2.57
C GLN A 15 0.05 13.74 2.28
N GLY A 16 -0.76 13.62 3.31
CA GLY A 16 -2.21 13.80 3.22
C GLY A 16 -2.98 12.54 2.90
N GLU A 17 -2.29 11.43 2.58
CA GLU A 17 -2.93 10.14 2.34
C GLU A 17 -2.75 9.25 3.56
N ARG A 18 -3.80 8.49 3.87
CA ARG A 18 -3.79 7.53 4.97
C ARG A 18 -4.10 6.15 4.45
N PHE A 19 -3.53 5.15 5.09
CA PHE A 19 -3.86 3.77 4.80
C PHE A 19 -5.35 3.53 5.07
N ASN A 20 -6.04 2.97 4.08
CA ASN A 20 -7.43 2.58 4.23
C ASN A 20 -7.56 1.07 4.35
N CYS A 21 -7.09 0.33 3.34
CA CYS A 21 -7.12 -1.12 3.37
C CYS A 21 -6.12 -1.71 2.40
N ALA A 22 -5.88 -3.01 2.54
CA ALA A 22 -5.10 -3.78 1.59
C ALA A 22 -5.85 -5.08 1.30
N TYR A 23 -5.69 -5.58 0.08
CA TYR A 23 -6.37 -6.80 -0.33
C TYR A 23 -5.55 -7.55 -1.36
N SER A 24 -5.83 -8.85 -1.50
CA SER A 24 -5.20 -9.68 -2.53
C SER A 24 -5.89 -9.43 -3.86
N ALA A 25 -5.10 -9.14 -4.88
CA ALA A 25 -5.65 -8.89 -6.21
C ALA A 25 -6.03 -10.21 -6.88
N TYR A 26 -7.02 -10.15 -7.75
CA TYR A 26 -7.51 -11.32 -8.47
C TYR A 26 -6.39 -12.00 -9.29
N GLU A 27 -5.56 -11.21 -9.95
CA GLU A 27 -4.45 -11.70 -10.75
C GLU A 27 -3.20 -12.00 -9.94
N GLY A 28 -3.28 -11.93 -8.61
CA GLY A 28 -2.16 -12.15 -7.71
C GLY A 28 -1.55 -10.85 -7.23
N GLY A 29 -0.75 -10.95 -6.17
CA GLY A 29 -0.15 -9.78 -5.55
C GLY A 29 -1.09 -9.07 -4.58
N ILE A 30 -0.60 -7.99 -4.01
CA ILE A 30 -1.34 -7.22 -3.01
C ILE A 30 -1.54 -5.80 -3.50
N ARG A 31 -2.74 -5.28 -3.28
CA ARG A 31 -3.09 -3.89 -3.56
C ARG A 31 -3.35 -3.17 -2.24
N LEU A 32 -2.99 -1.90 -2.21
CA LEU A 32 -3.23 -1.04 -1.06
C LEU A 32 -4.07 0.14 -1.52
N ILE A 33 -5.05 0.51 -0.72
CA ILE A 33 -5.86 1.69 -0.98
C ILE A 33 -5.60 2.70 0.11
N SER A 34 -5.25 3.92 -0.29
CA SER A 34 -5.13 5.06 0.59
C SER A 34 -6.36 5.96 0.48
N LYS A 35 -6.56 6.82 1.46
CA LYS A 35 -7.68 7.74 1.46
C LYS A 35 -7.23 9.09 1.97
N LYS A 36 -7.67 10.14 1.29
CA LYS A 36 -7.44 11.51 1.73
C LYS A 36 -8.59 11.99 2.60
N ALA A 37 -8.38 13.12 3.27
CA ALA A 37 -9.40 13.71 4.14
C ALA A 37 -10.71 14.03 3.40
N ASP A 38 -10.62 14.35 2.11
CA ASP A 38 -11.80 14.63 1.28
C ASP A 38 -12.51 13.38 0.77
N GLY A 39 -12.02 12.18 1.14
CA GLY A 39 -12.59 10.92 0.71
C GLY A 39 -12.01 10.35 -0.57
N THR A 40 -11.10 11.07 -1.23
CA THR A 40 -10.46 10.57 -2.45
C THR A 40 -9.59 9.37 -2.14
N GLU A 41 -9.75 8.30 -2.92
CA GLU A 41 -8.97 7.06 -2.77
C GLU A 41 -7.94 6.94 -3.87
N THR A 42 -6.77 6.40 -3.52
CA THR A 42 -5.70 6.10 -4.48
C THR A 42 -5.28 4.66 -4.28
N ARG A 43 -5.01 3.97 -5.39
CA ARG A 43 -4.58 2.57 -5.38
C ARG A 43 -3.10 2.47 -5.63
N TYR A 44 -2.49 1.50 -4.95
CA TYR A 44 -1.07 1.20 -5.09
C TYR A 44 -0.87 -0.29 -5.25
N LYS A 45 0.15 -0.66 -6.01
CA LYS A 45 0.66 -2.02 -6.01
C LYS A 45 1.65 -2.15 -4.86
N VAL A 46 1.61 -3.26 -4.15
CA VAL A 46 2.59 -3.58 -3.11
C VAL A 46 3.61 -4.53 -3.71
N ILE A 47 4.86 -4.13 -3.71
CA ILE A 47 5.95 -4.90 -4.32
C ILE A 47 6.92 -5.35 -3.24
N PHE A 48 7.21 -6.64 -3.21
CA PHE A 48 8.13 -7.25 -2.26
C PHE A 48 9.47 -7.46 -2.93
N ASP A 49 10.56 -7.06 -2.25
CA ASP A 49 11.89 -7.36 -2.75
C ASP A 49 12.40 -8.70 -2.19
N ALA A 50 13.63 -9.08 -2.58
CA ALA A 50 14.20 -10.36 -2.16
C ALA A 50 14.44 -10.46 -0.65
N ASP A 51 14.54 -9.33 0.03
CA ASP A 51 14.76 -9.27 1.48
C ASP A 51 13.46 -9.20 2.27
N GLY A 52 12.32 -9.22 1.59
CA GLY A 52 11.02 -9.12 2.23
C GLY A 52 10.61 -7.69 2.55
N ASN A 53 11.33 -6.71 2.09
CA ASN A 53 10.94 -5.31 2.24
C ASN A 53 9.86 -4.95 1.23
N VAL A 54 9.12 -3.89 1.52
CA VAL A 54 7.96 -3.51 0.73
C VAL A 54 8.16 -2.14 0.11
N ASN A 55 7.81 -2.04 -1.17
CA ASN A 55 7.68 -0.76 -1.87
C ASN A 55 6.27 -0.66 -2.42
N ILE A 56 5.76 0.56 -2.53
CA ILE A 56 4.46 0.79 -3.15
C ILE A 56 4.65 1.58 -4.44
N GLU A 57 3.86 1.24 -5.44
CA GLU A 57 3.83 1.96 -6.71
C GLU A 57 2.41 2.35 -7.02
N ARG A 58 2.23 3.57 -7.51
CA ARG A 58 0.91 4.01 -7.92
C ARG A 58 0.40 3.16 -9.07
N PHE A 59 -0.86 2.79 -8.96
CA PHE A 59 -1.51 1.91 -9.93
C PHE A 59 -1.77 2.61 -11.26
#